data_d610f47acb802e1f4bfa8731a9842b6f
#
_entry.id   d610f47acb802e1f4bfa8731a9842b6f
#
_cell.length_a   1.000
_cell.length_b   1.000
_cell.length_c   1.000
_cell.angle_alpha   90.00
_cell.angle_beta   90.00
_cell.angle_gamma   90.00
#
_symmetry.space_group_name_H-M   'P 1'
#
loop_
_entity.id
_entity.type
_entity.pdbx_description
1 polymer ?
#
loop_
_entity_poly.entity_id
_entity_poly.type
_entity_poly.pdbx_seq_one_letter_code
_entity_poly.pdbx_strand_id
1 'polypeptide(L)'
;EIYRIIRFPSALKLEKFAGGSIDIAEIAITDGHPLEGTLLCDLRSHSKVQTLICAAKRGEDVVIPSGNFEIKAGDIIYIIASHSELLLFFKELNLLKKKIRSVMIIGGSKIAFYLSRMLLKQGIDVKIIETDAERCEELANFLPKAVIVNADGTDGDVLIEEGIDDMDACVMLTNIDEE
;
A
#
# COMPACT_ATOMS: atom_id res chain seq x y z
N GLU A 1 7.09 -2.30 5.67
CA GLU A 1 6.09 -1.22 5.62
C GLU A 1 5.76 -0.81 4.18
N ILE A 2 6.73 -0.41 3.36
CA ILE A 2 6.57 0.00 1.95
C ILE A 2 5.78 -1.05 1.14
N TYR A 3 6.15 -2.33 1.25
CA TYR A 3 5.44 -3.43 0.59
C TYR A 3 3.94 -3.48 0.95
N ARG A 4 3.56 -3.13 2.18
CA ARG A 4 2.16 -3.09 2.62
C ARG A 4 1.39 -1.93 2.00
N ILE A 5 2.00 -0.74 1.94
CA ILE A 5 1.43 0.46 1.31
C ILE A 5 1.15 0.18 -0.17
N ILE A 6 2.10 -0.45 -0.85
CA ILE A 6 1.95 -0.85 -2.27
C ILE A 6 0.76 -1.82 -2.43
N ARG A 7 0.57 -2.75 -1.49
CA ARG A 7 -0.48 -3.76 -1.57
C ARG A 7 -1.87 -3.24 -1.17
N PHE A 8 -1.94 -2.23 -0.29
CA PHE A 8 -3.17 -1.65 0.25
C PHE A 8 -3.19 -0.12 0.11
N PRO A 9 -3.24 0.40 -1.12
CA PRO A 9 -3.18 1.83 -1.36
C PRO A 9 -4.40 2.61 -0.81
N SER A 10 -5.48 1.92 -0.45
CA SER A 10 -6.69 2.51 0.13
C SER A 10 -6.66 2.59 1.66
N ALA A 11 -5.73 1.90 2.34
CA ALA A 11 -5.55 2.02 3.77
C ALA A 11 -4.47 3.06 4.07
N LEU A 12 -4.79 4.03 4.94
CA LEU A 12 -3.81 5.03 5.40
C LEU A 12 -2.70 4.36 6.23
N LYS A 13 -3.07 3.34 7.01
CA LYS A 13 -2.16 2.62 7.89
C LYS A 13 -2.64 1.20 8.12
N LEU A 14 -1.69 0.28 8.22
CA LEU A 14 -1.95 -1.12 8.55
C LEU A 14 -1.00 -1.56 9.66
N GLU A 15 -1.52 -1.84 10.84
CA GLU A 15 -0.74 -2.29 11.98
C GLU A 15 -1.05 -3.74 12.33
N LYS A 16 -0.03 -4.52 12.67
CA LYS A 16 -0.18 -5.89 13.14
C LYS A 16 -0.32 -5.94 14.63
N PHE A 17 -1.31 -6.71 15.08
CA PHE A 17 -1.58 -6.99 16.49
C PHE A 17 -1.50 -8.49 16.78
N ALA A 18 -1.42 -8.84 18.07
CA ALA A 18 -1.47 -10.22 18.54
C ALA A 18 -0.51 -11.18 17.80
N GLY A 19 0.76 -10.81 17.67
CA GLY A 19 1.76 -11.63 16.98
C GLY A 19 1.56 -11.79 15.49
N GLY A 20 0.77 -10.89 14.87
CA GLY A 20 0.48 -10.89 13.43
C GLY A 20 -0.76 -11.67 13.01
N SER A 21 -1.56 -12.13 13.98
CA SER A 21 -2.82 -12.83 13.71
C SER A 21 -3.97 -11.88 13.35
N ILE A 22 -3.87 -10.63 13.76
CA ILE A 22 -4.88 -9.58 13.57
C ILE A 22 -4.20 -8.35 13.00
N ASP A 23 -4.84 -7.74 12.01
CA ASP A 23 -4.45 -6.46 11.45
C ASP A 23 -5.47 -5.38 11.85
N ILE A 24 -4.99 -4.17 12.12
CA ILE A 24 -5.81 -2.97 12.27
C ILE A 24 -5.56 -2.11 11.03
N ALA A 25 -6.62 -1.87 10.26
CA ALA A 25 -6.58 -1.00 9.09
C ALA A 25 -7.21 0.35 9.43
N GLU A 26 -6.50 1.42 9.11
CA GLU A 26 -6.98 2.79 9.17
C GLU A 26 -7.41 3.23 7.77
N ILE A 27 -8.67 3.64 7.62
CA ILE A 27 -9.28 4.00 6.34
C ILE A 27 -9.86 5.41 6.42
N ALA A 28 -9.43 6.30 5.53
CA ALA A 28 -10.08 7.60 5.37
C ALA A 28 -11.32 7.46 4.48
N ILE A 29 -12.42 8.02 4.93
CA ILE A 29 -13.66 8.09 4.18
C ILE A 29 -13.66 9.41 3.39
N THR A 30 -13.44 9.31 2.11
CA THR A 30 -13.51 10.45 1.18
C THR A 30 -14.91 10.56 0.59
N ASP A 31 -15.24 11.71 -0.04
CA ASP A 31 -16.49 11.86 -0.78
C ASP A 31 -16.65 10.74 -1.83
N GLY A 32 -17.82 10.12 -1.85
CA GLY A 32 -18.12 8.99 -2.75
C GLY A 32 -17.50 7.65 -2.33
N HIS A 33 -16.97 7.55 -1.10
CA HIS A 33 -16.46 6.28 -0.57
C HIS A 33 -17.61 5.25 -0.43
N PRO A 34 -17.42 3.96 -0.78
CA PRO A 34 -18.46 2.94 -0.73
C PRO A 34 -19.15 2.77 0.64
N LEU A 35 -18.49 3.15 1.72
CA LEU A 35 -19.03 3.10 3.09
C LEU A 35 -19.71 4.40 3.52
N GLU A 36 -19.64 5.47 2.73
CA GLU A 36 -20.28 6.73 3.08
C GLU A 36 -21.79 6.56 3.17
N GLY A 37 -22.40 7.12 4.24
CA GLY A 37 -23.83 7.01 4.51
C GLY A 37 -24.27 5.65 5.08
N THR A 38 -23.35 4.69 5.28
CA THR A 38 -23.71 3.38 5.83
C THR A 38 -23.79 3.43 7.34
N LEU A 39 -24.85 2.83 7.90
CA LEU A 39 -24.94 2.55 9.34
C LEU A 39 -24.13 1.29 9.67
N LEU A 40 -23.43 1.28 10.82
CA LEU A 40 -22.62 0.12 11.20
C LEU A 40 -23.44 -1.14 11.41
N CYS A 41 -24.68 -1.05 11.86
CA CYS A 41 -25.58 -2.22 11.96
C CYS A 41 -25.85 -2.86 10.59
N ASP A 42 -25.84 -2.06 9.51
CA ASP A 42 -26.12 -2.51 8.15
C ASP A 42 -24.86 -3.00 7.41
N LEU A 43 -23.68 -2.75 7.97
CA LEU A 43 -22.41 -3.18 7.35
C LEU A 43 -22.37 -4.69 7.10
N ARG A 44 -22.93 -5.50 8.00
CA ARG A 44 -23.02 -6.95 7.85
C ARG A 44 -23.94 -7.42 6.71
N SER A 45 -24.88 -6.57 6.28
CA SER A 45 -25.74 -6.85 5.13
C SER A 45 -25.02 -6.58 3.80
N HIS A 46 -23.98 -5.76 3.83
CA HIS A 46 -23.18 -5.36 2.66
C HIS A 46 -21.90 -6.18 2.50
N SER A 47 -21.45 -6.88 3.55
CA SER A 47 -20.25 -7.72 3.51
C SER A 47 -20.46 -9.03 4.25
N LYS A 48 -20.04 -10.15 3.62
CA LYS A 48 -20.02 -11.48 4.25
C LYS A 48 -18.82 -11.67 5.17
N VAL A 49 -17.95 -10.70 5.23
CA VAL A 49 -16.68 -10.76 5.97
C VAL A 49 -16.90 -10.31 7.41
N GLN A 50 -16.31 -11.03 8.36
CA GLN A 50 -16.35 -10.65 9.77
C GLN A 50 -15.31 -9.59 10.04
N THR A 51 -15.72 -8.33 9.98
CA THR A 51 -14.89 -7.18 10.35
C THR A 51 -15.50 -6.44 11.54
N LEU A 52 -14.66 -5.85 12.38
CA LEU A 52 -15.07 -5.01 13.49
C LEU A 52 -14.53 -3.59 13.28
N ILE A 53 -15.41 -2.60 13.18
CA ILE A 53 -15.00 -1.21 13.29
C ILE A 53 -14.90 -0.89 14.79
N CYS A 54 -13.65 -0.77 15.28
CA CYS A 54 -13.36 -0.61 16.69
C CYS A 54 -13.32 0.86 17.13
N ALA A 55 -13.03 1.78 16.22
CA ALA A 55 -13.02 3.21 16.48
C ALA A 55 -13.35 3.99 15.20
N ALA A 56 -13.80 5.22 15.38
CA ALA A 56 -13.96 6.19 14.33
C ALA A 56 -13.47 7.56 14.83
N LYS A 57 -12.71 8.27 13.99
CA LYS A 57 -12.27 9.64 14.23
C LYS A 57 -13.04 10.56 13.29
N ARG A 58 -13.71 11.58 13.86
CA ARG A 58 -14.43 12.62 13.13
C ARG A 58 -13.92 13.99 13.59
N GLY A 59 -13.18 14.68 12.74
CA GLY A 59 -12.43 15.87 13.15
C GLY A 59 -11.40 15.51 14.21
N GLU A 60 -11.51 16.13 15.41
CA GLU A 60 -10.61 15.81 16.54
C GLU A 60 -11.19 14.76 17.50
N ASP A 61 -12.45 14.40 17.34
CA ASP A 61 -13.12 13.45 18.23
C ASP A 61 -12.87 12.00 17.80
N VAL A 62 -12.48 11.16 18.77
CA VAL A 62 -12.38 9.71 18.59
C VAL A 62 -13.46 9.03 19.41
N VAL A 63 -14.26 8.21 18.75
CA VAL A 63 -15.37 7.49 19.37
C VAL A 63 -15.28 5.99 19.15
N ILE A 64 -15.83 5.20 20.08
CA ILE A 64 -16.14 3.80 19.86
C ILE A 64 -17.55 3.75 19.27
N PRO A 65 -17.70 3.46 17.98
CA PRO A 65 -18.99 3.63 17.35
C PRO A 65 -19.96 2.51 17.71
N SER A 66 -21.25 2.87 17.91
CA SER A 66 -22.35 1.91 18.07
C SER A 66 -22.96 1.54 16.72
N GLY A 67 -23.86 0.54 16.71
CA GLY A 67 -24.55 0.10 15.47
C GLY A 67 -25.28 1.24 14.72
N ASN A 68 -25.72 2.28 15.42
CA ASN A 68 -26.40 3.43 14.84
C ASN A 68 -25.43 4.53 14.34
N PHE A 69 -24.14 4.30 14.39
CA PHE A 69 -23.16 5.24 13.87
C PHE A 69 -23.21 5.23 12.34
N GLU A 70 -23.50 6.40 11.77
CA GLU A 70 -23.45 6.63 10.32
C GLU A 70 -22.07 7.11 9.93
N ILE A 71 -21.43 6.38 9.00
CA ILE A 71 -20.12 6.73 8.43
C ILE A 71 -20.31 7.92 7.48
N LYS A 72 -19.48 8.97 7.61
CA LYS A 72 -19.52 10.18 6.79
C LYS A 72 -18.20 10.48 6.13
N ALA A 73 -18.24 11.22 5.03
CA ALA A 73 -17.02 11.78 4.43
C ALA A 73 -16.27 12.62 5.47
N GLY A 74 -14.95 12.52 5.47
CA GLY A 74 -14.06 13.13 6.46
C GLY A 74 -13.80 12.26 7.70
N ASP A 75 -14.51 11.14 7.89
CA ASP A 75 -14.19 10.19 8.96
C ASP A 75 -12.93 9.40 8.66
N ILE A 76 -12.25 9.01 9.73
CA ILE A 76 -11.23 7.96 9.69
C ILE A 76 -11.76 6.79 10.52
N ILE A 77 -11.91 5.62 9.91
CA ILE A 77 -12.39 4.42 10.59
C ILE A 77 -11.25 3.43 10.82
N TYR A 78 -11.28 2.75 11.96
CA TYR A 78 -10.32 1.72 12.35
C TYR A 78 -11.01 0.37 12.34
N ILE A 79 -10.53 -0.53 11.46
CA ILE A 79 -11.10 -1.84 11.24
C ILE A 79 -10.16 -2.90 11.76
N ILE A 80 -10.67 -3.83 12.57
CA ILE A 80 -9.96 -5.00 13.06
C ILE A 80 -10.48 -6.24 12.33
N ALA A 81 -9.57 -7.01 11.73
CA ALA A 81 -9.86 -8.33 11.19
C ALA A 81 -8.57 -9.13 10.98
N SER A 82 -8.67 -10.41 10.61
CA SER A 82 -7.52 -11.15 10.09
C SER A 82 -7.08 -10.57 8.75
N HIS A 83 -5.83 -10.81 8.38
CA HIS A 83 -5.28 -10.33 7.10
C HIS A 83 -6.12 -10.76 5.89
N SER A 84 -6.58 -12.01 5.88
CA SER A 84 -7.41 -12.55 4.80
C SER A 84 -8.79 -11.90 4.74
N GLU A 85 -9.41 -11.63 5.89
CA GLU A 85 -10.70 -10.97 5.97
C GLU A 85 -10.64 -9.50 5.53
N LEU A 86 -9.59 -8.76 5.93
CA LEU A 86 -9.38 -7.39 5.44
C LEU A 86 -9.24 -7.37 3.91
N LEU A 87 -8.49 -8.30 3.33
CA LEU A 87 -8.38 -8.41 1.87
C LEU A 87 -9.74 -8.64 1.20
N LEU A 88 -10.54 -9.55 1.73
CA LEU A 88 -11.87 -9.84 1.21
C LEU A 88 -12.78 -8.62 1.35
N PHE A 89 -12.77 -7.96 2.51
CA PHE A 89 -13.54 -6.76 2.78
C PHE A 89 -13.22 -5.63 1.78
N PHE A 90 -11.93 -5.33 1.59
CA PHE A 90 -11.51 -4.33 0.60
C PHE A 90 -11.89 -4.71 -0.83
N LYS A 91 -11.86 -6.01 -1.15
CA LYS A 91 -12.28 -6.51 -2.47
C LYS A 91 -13.78 -6.34 -2.68
N GLU A 92 -14.61 -6.68 -1.69
CA GLU A 92 -16.07 -6.53 -1.77
C GLU A 92 -16.49 -5.07 -1.94
N LEU A 93 -15.78 -4.16 -1.27
CA LEU A 93 -16.01 -2.70 -1.38
C LEU A 93 -15.36 -2.06 -2.62
N ASN A 94 -14.73 -2.83 -3.51
CA ASN A 94 -13.95 -2.31 -4.64
C ASN A 94 -12.86 -1.29 -4.23
N LEU A 95 -12.40 -1.37 -2.99
CA LEU A 95 -11.35 -0.51 -2.44
C LEU A 95 -9.95 -1.01 -2.80
N LEU A 96 -9.80 -2.25 -3.24
CA LEU A 96 -8.57 -2.70 -3.88
C LEU A 96 -8.52 -2.03 -5.25
N LYS A 97 -8.04 -0.79 -5.27
CA LYS A 97 -7.69 -0.11 -6.53
C LYS A 97 -6.76 -1.04 -7.31
N LYS A 98 -6.76 -0.88 -8.63
CA LYS A 98 -6.00 -1.60 -9.66
C LYS A 98 -4.80 -2.38 -9.06
N LYS A 99 -4.83 -3.70 -9.18
CA LYS A 99 -3.75 -4.56 -8.70
C LYS A 99 -2.44 -4.00 -9.23
N ILE A 100 -1.55 -3.54 -8.35
CA ILE A 100 -0.22 -3.07 -8.75
C ILE A 100 0.50 -4.24 -9.42
N ARG A 101 0.92 -4.02 -10.65
CA ARG A 101 1.61 -5.01 -11.49
C ARG A 101 3.05 -4.63 -11.77
N SER A 102 3.34 -3.33 -11.70
CA SER A 102 4.65 -2.78 -12.01
C SER A 102 5.06 -1.72 -10.98
N VAL A 103 6.32 -1.75 -10.56
CA VAL A 103 6.89 -0.81 -9.60
C VAL A 103 8.24 -0.35 -10.09
N MET A 104 8.43 0.98 -10.18
CA MET A 104 9.75 1.58 -10.35
C MET A 104 10.34 1.88 -8.98
N ILE A 105 11.60 1.54 -8.77
CA ILE A 105 12.35 1.84 -7.55
C ILE A 105 13.54 2.71 -7.93
N ILE A 106 13.67 3.87 -7.30
CA ILE A 106 14.78 4.79 -7.50
C ILE A 106 15.76 4.61 -6.35
N GLY A 107 16.98 4.16 -6.69
CA GLY A 107 18.04 3.80 -5.75
C GLY A 107 18.14 2.30 -5.49
N GLY A 108 19.36 1.77 -5.60
CA GLY A 108 19.71 0.34 -5.46
C GLY A 108 20.11 -0.08 -4.05
N SER A 109 19.58 0.57 -3.00
CA SER A 109 19.92 0.31 -1.60
C SER A 109 19.62 -1.13 -1.16
N LYS A 110 20.11 -1.52 0.03
CA LYS A 110 19.75 -2.82 0.64
C LYS A 110 18.23 -2.97 0.79
N ILE A 111 17.54 -1.88 1.11
CA ILE A 111 16.07 -1.87 1.23
C ILE A 111 15.43 -2.14 -0.13
N ALA A 112 15.93 -1.50 -1.21
CA ALA A 112 15.48 -1.72 -2.57
C ALA A 112 15.62 -3.19 -2.98
N PHE A 113 16.75 -3.81 -2.67
CA PHE A 113 16.98 -5.23 -2.93
C PHE A 113 15.93 -6.15 -2.26
N TYR A 114 15.71 -5.98 -0.95
CA TYR A 114 14.74 -6.82 -0.23
C TYR A 114 13.31 -6.56 -0.68
N LEU A 115 12.95 -5.30 -0.92
CA LEU A 115 11.64 -4.92 -1.44
C LEU A 115 11.40 -5.57 -2.80
N SER A 116 12.36 -5.46 -3.73
CA SER A 116 12.29 -6.06 -5.07
C SER A 116 12.08 -7.57 -5.01
N ARG A 117 12.82 -8.27 -4.13
CA ARG A 117 12.62 -9.72 -3.94
C ARG A 117 11.20 -10.07 -3.49
N MET A 118 10.61 -9.25 -2.60
CA MET A 118 9.25 -9.46 -2.12
C MET A 118 8.23 -9.22 -3.23
N LEU A 119 8.40 -8.14 -4.01
CA LEU A 119 7.51 -7.79 -5.12
C LEU A 119 7.56 -8.85 -6.24
N LEU A 120 8.75 -9.23 -6.67
CA LEU A 120 8.96 -10.26 -7.70
C LEU A 120 8.36 -11.62 -7.31
N LYS A 121 8.42 -12.02 -6.03
CA LYS A 121 7.77 -13.25 -5.53
C LYS A 121 6.25 -13.19 -5.64
N GLN A 122 5.66 -12.01 -5.70
CA GLN A 122 4.21 -11.82 -5.87
C GLN A 122 3.81 -11.64 -7.34
N GLY A 123 4.76 -11.75 -8.26
CA GLY A 123 4.53 -11.55 -9.69
C GLY A 123 4.31 -10.09 -10.07
N ILE A 124 4.93 -9.18 -9.32
CA ILE A 124 4.97 -7.74 -9.62
C ILE A 124 6.27 -7.47 -10.36
N ASP A 125 6.18 -6.82 -11.50
CA ASP A 125 7.34 -6.40 -12.28
C ASP A 125 8.07 -5.26 -11.58
N VAL A 126 9.39 -5.34 -11.54
CA VAL A 126 10.24 -4.37 -10.86
C VAL A 126 11.27 -3.81 -11.82
N LYS A 127 11.34 -2.47 -11.88
CA LYS A 127 12.43 -1.73 -12.53
C LYS A 127 13.16 -0.93 -11.47
N ILE A 128 14.49 -1.01 -11.44
CA ILE A 128 15.34 -0.27 -10.50
C ILE A 128 16.22 0.68 -11.31
N ILE A 129 16.20 1.96 -10.93
CA ILE A 129 17.09 2.99 -11.48
C ILE A 129 18.18 3.24 -10.43
N GLU A 130 19.45 3.04 -10.81
CA GLU A 130 20.61 3.17 -9.92
C GLU A 130 21.79 3.80 -10.67
N THR A 131 22.45 4.75 -10.02
CA THR A 131 23.57 5.49 -10.62
C THR A 131 24.89 4.71 -10.60
N ASP A 132 25.08 3.90 -9.57
CA ASP A 132 26.31 3.11 -9.39
C ASP A 132 26.29 1.87 -10.28
N ALA A 133 27.22 1.81 -11.24
CA ALA A 133 27.32 0.72 -12.20
C ALA A 133 27.68 -0.62 -11.53
N GLU A 134 28.58 -0.63 -10.53
CA GLU A 134 28.93 -1.86 -9.81
C GLU A 134 27.71 -2.40 -9.06
N ARG A 135 26.94 -1.50 -8.45
CA ARG A 135 25.71 -1.85 -7.76
C ARG A 135 24.64 -2.37 -8.73
N CYS A 136 24.55 -1.82 -9.94
CA CYS A 136 23.67 -2.33 -10.98
C CYS A 136 24.02 -3.77 -11.37
N GLU A 137 25.30 -4.10 -11.54
CA GLU A 137 25.75 -5.45 -11.84
C GLU A 137 25.41 -6.43 -10.71
N GLU A 138 25.64 -6.04 -9.45
CA GLU A 138 25.26 -6.85 -8.29
C GLU A 138 23.76 -7.14 -8.28
N LEU A 139 22.94 -6.10 -8.44
CA LEU A 139 21.48 -6.24 -8.45
C LEU A 139 20.99 -7.13 -9.58
N ALA A 140 21.53 -6.98 -10.79
CA ALA A 140 21.19 -7.81 -11.94
C ALA A 140 21.50 -9.29 -11.69
N ASN A 141 22.64 -9.58 -11.05
CA ASN A 141 23.03 -10.96 -10.70
C ASN A 141 22.06 -11.60 -9.68
N PHE A 142 21.60 -10.84 -8.69
CA PHE A 142 20.74 -11.36 -7.62
C PHE A 142 19.24 -11.26 -7.90
N LEU A 143 18.83 -10.40 -8.84
CA LEU A 143 17.44 -10.13 -9.21
C LEU A 143 17.21 -10.37 -10.74
N PRO A 144 17.38 -11.58 -11.25
CA PRO A 144 17.35 -11.84 -12.69
C PRO A 144 15.99 -11.56 -13.36
N LYS A 145 14.95 -11.31 -12.58
CA LYS A 145 13.61 -10.95 -13.07
C LYS A 145 13.32 -9.44 -12.99
N ALA A 146 14.20 -8.66 -12.37
CA ALA A 146 14.08 -7.22 -12.34
C ALA A 146 14.77 -6.60 -13.56
N VAL A 147 14.27 -5.47 -14.02
CA VAL A 147 14.95 -4.61 -14.97
C VAL A 147 15.83 -3.65 -14.18
N ILE A 148 17.14 -3.66 -14.42
CA ILE A 148 18.09 -2.76 -13.76
C ILE A 148 18.59 -1.78 -14.80
N VAL A 149 18.48 -0.49 -14.50
CA VAL A 149 18.89 0.60 -15.37
C VAL A 149 19.97 1.42 -14.65
N ASN A 150 21.12 1.55 -15.28
CA ASN A 150 22.20 2.41 -14.78
C ASN A 150 21.96 3.84 -15.28
N ALA A 151 21.32 4.65 -14.45
CA ALA A 151 20.97 6.04 -14.79
C ALA A 151 20.74 6.89 -13.53
N ASP A 152 20.69 8.20 -13.74
CA ASP A 152 20.37 9.15 -12.66
C ASP A 152 18.85 9.26 -12.46
N GLY A 153 18.35 8.69 -11.38
CA GLY A 153 16.93 8.74 -11.01
C GLY A 153 16.45 10.10 -10.48
N THR A 154 17.32 11.12 -10.42
CA THR A 154 16.92 12.51 -10.15
C THR A 154 16.59 13.29 -11.41
N ASP A 155 16.96 12.74 -12.57
CA ASP A 155 16.65 13.32 -13.88
C ASP A 155 15.24 12.88 -14.33
N GLY A 156 14.34 13.86 -14.42
CA GLY A 156 12.95 13.64 -14.83
C GLY A 156 12.82 13.11 -16.26
N ASP A 157 13.68 13.54 -17.18
CA ASP A 157 13.65 13.10 -18.58
C ASP A 157 14.03 11.61 -18.66
N VAL A 158 15.03 11.19 -17.91
CA VAL A 158 15.41 9.76 -17.78
C VAL A 158 14.26 8.94 -17.22
N LEU A 159 13.56 9.43 -16.21
CA LEU A 159 12.43 8.69 -15.63
C LEU A 159 11.28 8.55 -16.64
N ILE A 160 11.02 9.56 -17.46
CA ILE A 160 10.00 9.52 -18.53
C ILE A 160 10.42 8.53 -19.61
N GLU A 161 11.66 8.56 -20.08
CA GLU A 161 12.20 7.62 -21.07
C GLU A 161 12.12 6.18 -20.57
N GLU A 162 12.36 5.96 -19.26
CA GLU A 162 12.25 4.66 -18.62
C GLU A 162 10.80 4.26 -18.26
N GLY A 163 9.83 5.08 -18.64
CA GLY A 163 8.40 4.77 -18.59
C GLY A 163 7.79 4.87 -17.19
N ILE A 164 8.18 5.87 -16.39
CA ILE A 164 7.59 6.10 -15.06
C ILE A 164 6.08 6.28 -15.13
N ASP A 165 5.57 6.88 -16.22
CA ASP A 165 4.14 7.13 -16.42
C ASP A 165 3.32 5.85 -16.61
N ASP A 166 3.96 4.77 -17.05
CA ASP A 166 3.34 3.45 -17.24
C ASP A 166 3.44 2.55 -16.01
N MET A 167 4.14 2.99 -14.96
CA MET A 167 4.28 2.25 -13.72
C MET A 167 3.08 2.45 -12.80
N ASP A 168 2.65 1.38 -12.14
CA ASP A 168 1.54 1.46 -11.17
C ASP A 168 1.97 2.12 -9.85
N ALA A 169 3.27 2.10 -9.52
CA ALA A 169 3.85 2.79 -8.36
C ALA A 169 5.33 3.13 -8.58
N CYS A 170 5.78 4.20 -7.91
CA CYS A 170 7.18 4.57 -7.81
C CYS A 170 7.58 4.67 -6.33
N VAL A 171 8.77 4.16 -6.00
CA VAL A 171 9.33 4.17 -4.64
C VAL A 171 10.73 4.76 -4.69
N MET A 172 10.95 5.85 -3.96
CA MET A 172 12.27 6.47 -3.85
C MET A 172 12.99 5.91 -2.63
N LEU A 173 14.15 5.30 -2.84
CA LEU A 173 15.01 4.69 -1.83
C LEU A 173 16.46 5.14 -2.01
N THR A 174 16.64 6.40 -2.37
CA THR A 174 17.95 7.04 -2.45
C THR A 174 18.56 7.08 -1.05
N ASN A 175 19.87 6.83 -0.94
CA ASN A 175 20.62 7.02 0.29
C ASN A 175 20.72 8.51 0.60
N ILE A 176 19.67 9.07 1.19
CA ILE A 176 19.83 10.29 1.97
C ILE A 176 20.15 9.77 3.37
N ASP A 177 21.43 9.61 3.66
CA ASP A 177 21.88 9.51 5.04
C ASP A 177 21.57 10.86 5.67
N GLU A 178 20.49 10.91 6.43
CA GLU A 178 20.29 12.00 7.38
C GLU A 178 21.38 11.81 8.46
N GLU A 179 22.45 12.63 8.40
CA GLU A 179 23.36 12.84 9.52
C GLU A 179 22.66 13.59 10.66
#